data_efeeae4cc540517e213334bed207cc87
#
_entry.id   efeeae4cc540517e213334bed207cc87
#
_cell.length_a   1.000
_cell.length_b   1.000
_cell.length_c   1.000
_cell.angle_alpha   90.00
_cell.angle_beta   90.00
_cell.angle_gamma   90.00
#
_symmetry.space_group_name_H-M   'P 1'
#
loop_
_entity.id
_entity.type
_entity.pdbx_description
1 polymer ?
#
loop_
_entity_poly.entity_id
_entity_poly.type
_entity_poly.pdbx_seq_one_letter_code
_entity_poly.pdbx_strand_id
1 'polypeptide(L)'
;WSSDVCSSDLFHRAKSEAEKSFGNSEVYIERYIDNPKHIEVQVIGDEFGNIIHLYERDCSVQRRHQKVVEVAPSVGLSNKLRERICDAAIQLMENIKYVNAGTVEFLVSGDEFFFIEVNPRVQVEHTITEMITGIDIVKTQILVANGESLFGDKISMPQQNEIQTLGYAIQCRITTEDPTNDFMPDSGTIIAYRSSGGFGVRLDAGDGFQGAEISPYYDSLLVKLSTHAVSFKQAEEKMERSLREMRIRGVKTNIPFLINVMRNDKFRSGDYTTKFIEETPELFDIAPTLDRGTKTLEYIGNVTINGFPNVEKRPKPEYESTKIPKISQKKINQLFGTKQILEQHGPTGVTNWVREQEDVLITDTTFRDAHQSLLATRVRTKDMMNIASKTAEVFKDSFSLEMWGGATFDVAYNFLKENPWERLERLRKAIPNVLFQMLLRASNAVGYKNYPDNVIKKFVHESAKAGVDVFRIFDSLNWVDQMKVANEAVQEAGMVSEGTICYTGDILNAERSNIYTLDYYVK
;
A
#
# COMPACT_ATOMS: atom_id res chain seq x y z
N TRP A 1 39.67 21.02 -7.65
CA TRP A 1 38.84 20.26 -8.59
C TRP A 1 37.88 21.24 -9.23
N SER A 2 38.08 21.53 -10.52
CA SER A 2 37.24 22.47 -11.25
C SER A 2 35.85 21.87 -11.48
N SER A 3 34.85 22.71 -11.29
CA SER A 3 33.44 22.42 -11.39
C SER A 3 32.87 22.34 -12.82
N ASP A 4 33.70 21.92 -13.79
CA ASP A 4 33.28 21.87 -15.19
C ASP A 4 32.85 20.46 -15.62
N VAL A 5 31.90 19.88 -14.89
CA VAL A 5 31.08 18.81 -15.48
C VAL A 5 30.08 19.49 -16.40
N CYS A 6 30.35 19.44 -17.71
CA CYS A 6 29.46 20.03 -18.70
C CYS A 6 28.07 19.36 -18.61
N SER A 7 27.02 20.13 -18.71
CA SER A 7 25.64 19.62 -18.70
C SER A 7 25.38 18.54 -19.78
N SER A 8 26.15 18.60 -20.88
CA SER A 8 26.17 17.57 -21.92
C SER A 8 26.70 16.21 -21.41
N ASP A 9 27.70 16.22 -20.52
CA ASP A 9 28.26 14.97 -19.98
C ASP A 9 27.30 14.29 -19.01
N LEU A 10 26.58 15.08 -18.21
CA LEU A 10 25.51 14.57 -17.34
C LEU A 10 24.37 13.95 -18.14
N PHE A 11 23.96 14.60 -19.23
CA PHE A 11 22.94 14.09 -20.14
C PHE A 11 23.38 12.77 -20.81
N HIS A 12 24.63 12.70 -21.30
CA HIS A 12 25.16 11.47 -21.89
C HIS A 12 25.31 10.34 -20.86
N ARG A 13 25.69 10.67 -19.62
CA ARG A 13 25.70 9.68 -18.53
C ARG A 13 24.31 9.16 -18.22
N ALA A 14 23.31 10.04 -18.09
CA ALA A 14 21.94 9.65 -17.86
C ALA A 14 21.41 8.74 -18.96
N LYS A 15 21.66 9.04 -20.23
CA LYS A 15 21.32 8.17 -21.37
C LYS A 15 21.99 6.80 -21.30
N SER A 16 23.28 6.77 -20.96
CA SER A 16 24.03 5.50 -20.82
C SER A 16 23.51 4.66 -19.65
N GLU A 17 23.11 5.30 -18.56
CA GLU A 17 22.55 4.62 -17.40
C GLU A 17 21.15 4.10 -17.67
N ALA A 18 20.32 4.89 -18.37
CA ALA A 18 18.98 4.48 -18.80
C ALA A 18 19.06 3.26 -19.75
N GLU A 19 19.98 3.29 -20.73
CA GLU A 19 20.20 2.17 -21.64
C GLU A 19 20.59 0.89 -20.89
N LYS A 20 21.52 1.00 -19.92
CA LYS A 20 21.99 -0.16 -19.14
C LYS A 20 20.91 -0.72 -18.21
N SER A 21 20.10 0.16 -17.63
CA SER A 21 19.13 -0.22 -16.60
C SER A 21 17.78 -0.64 -17.18
N PHE A 22 17.38 -0.03 -18.30
CA PHE A 22 16.03 -0.18 -18.86
C PHE A 22 16.02 -0.67 -20.31
N GLY A 23 17.18 -0.79 -20.96
CA GLY A 23 17.28 -1.16 -22.38
C GLY A 23 16.75 -0.07 -23.34
N ASN A 24 16.59 1.15 -22.85
CA ASN A 24 16.16 2.31 -23.61
C ASN A 24 16.94 3.54 -23.13
N SER A 25 17.57 4.25 -24.08
CA SER A 25 18.38 5.44 -23.80
C SER A 25 17.57 6.75 -23.81
N GLU A 26 16.25 6.69 -23.96
CA GLU A 26 15.41 7.89 -23.94
C GLU A 26 15.41 8.51 -22.53
N VAL A 27 15.74 9.78 -22.47
CA VAL A 27 15.69 10.61 -21.26
C VAL A 27 15.08 11.96 -21.61
N TYR A 28 14.38 12.55 -20.67
CA TYR A 28 13.83 13.90 -20.80
C TYR A 28 14.37 14.80 -19.69
N ILE A 29 14.33 16.10 -19.92
CA ILE A 29 14.83 17.11 -18.97
C ILE A 29 13.60 17.80 -18.37
N GLU A 30 13.55 17.79 -17.04
CA GLU A 30 12.54 18.53 -16.28
C GLU A 30 13.17 19.72 -15.58
N ARG A 31 12.35 20.74 -15.28
CA ARG A 31 12.76 21.83 -14.43
C ARG A 31 12.99 21.31 -13.01
N TYR A 32 14.20 21.46 -12.51
CA TYR A 32 14.48 21.19 -11.10
C TYR A 32 13.89 22.29 -10.22
N ILE A 33 13.12 21.92 -9.23
CA ILE A 33 12.58 22.84 -8.23
C ILE A 33 13.47 22.75 -7.00
N ASP A 34 14.13 23.85 -6.68
CA ASP A 34 15.02 23.89 -5.52
C ASP A 34 14.26 24.07 -4.23
N ASN A 35 14.62 23.29 -3.21
CA ASN A 35 14.08 23.33 -1.85
C ASN A 35 12.53 23.42 -1.78
N PRO A 36 11.80 22.54 -2.49
CA PRO A 36 10.35 22.59 -2.46
C PRO A 36 9.78 21.99 -1.17
N LYS A 37 8.56 22.39 -0.83
CA LYS A 37 7.66 21.59 -0.01
C LYS A 37 6.94 20.55 -0.89
N HIS A 38 6.66 19.40 -0.33
CA HIS A 38 5.80 18.39 -0.93
C HIS A 38 4.41 18.51 -0.31
N ILE A 39 3.49 19.08 -1.07
CA ILE A 39 2.11 19.32 -0.66
C ILE A 39 1.19 18.43 -1.49
N GLU A 40 0.25 17.77 -0.85
CA GLU A 40 -0.71 16.91 -1.51
C GLU A 40 -2.14 17.23 -1.09
N VAL A 41 -3.08 17.16 -2.02
CA VAL A 41 -4.49 17.45 -1.80
C VAL A 41 -5.30 16.18 -1.85
N GLN A 42 -6.03 15.89 -0.77
CA GLN A 42 -6.98 14.79 -0.72
C GLN A 42 -8.25 15.16 -1.48
N VAL A 43 -8.64 14.34 -2.42
CA VAL A 43 -9.88 14.51 -3.18
C VAL A 43 -10.76 13.28 -3.08
N ILE A 44 -12.07 13.48 -3.23
CA ILE A 44 -13.06 12.40 -3.35
C ILE A 44 -14.08 12.82 -4.41
N GLY A 45 -14.37 11.95 -5.36
CA GLY A 45 -15.41 12.12 -6.36
C GLY A 45 -16.43 10.99 -6.36
N ASP A 46 -17.61 11.25 -6.88
CA ASP A 46 -18.65 10.24 -7.09
C ASP A 46 -19.00 10.08 -8.58
N GLU A 47 -19.83 9.10 -8.90
CA GLU A 47 -20.28 8.84 -10.29
C GLU A 47 -21.26 9.89 -10.84
N PHE A 48 -21.75 10.80 -9.98
CA PHE A 48 -22.69 11.86 -10.34
C PHE A 48 -21.97 13.15 -10.75
N GLY A 49 -20.63 13.14 -10.73
CA GLY A 49 -19.80 14.29 -11.10
C GLY A 49 -19.54 15.25 -9.94
N ASN A 50 -19.88 14.89 -8.72
CA ASN A 50 -19.51 15.67 -7.54
C ASN A 50 -18.07 15.35 -7.16
N ILE A 51 -17.25 16.38 -7.02
CA ILE A 51 -15.86 16.25 -6.58
C ILE A 51 -15.60 17.29 -5.50
N ILE A 52 -14.98 16.87 -4.41
CA ILE A 52 -14.60 17.71 -3.29
C ILE A 52 -13.14 17.48 -2.92
N HIS A 53 -12.52 18.47 -2.30
CA HIS A 53 -11.24 18.30 -1.62
C HIS A 53 -11.41 18.31 -0.09
N LEU A 54 -10.53 17.57 0.58
CA LEU A 54 -10.46 17.52 2.04
C LEU A 54 -9.19 18.19 2.57
N TYR A 55 -8.82 19.30 1.93
CA TYR A 55 -7.61 20.07 2.18
C TYR A 55 -6.31 19.29 1.89
N GLU A 56 -5.22 19.96 2.21
CA GLU A 56 -3.87 19.47 1.93
C GLU A 56 -3.19 18.84 3.15
N ARG A 57 -2.18 18.05 2.83
CA ARG A 57 -1.16 17.54 3.74
C ARG A 57 0.22 18.01 3.30
N ASP A 58 1.08 18.31 4.26
CA ASP A 58 2.50 18.57 4.05
C ASP A 58 3.29 17.28 4.31
N CYS A 59 3.88 16.74 3.26
CA CYS A 59 4.67 15.51 3.27
C CYS A 59 6.15 15.77 3.00
N SER A 60 6.63 16.99 3.34
CA SER A 60 8.00 17.41 3.04
C SER A 60 9.06 16.72 3.89
N VAL A 61 8.71 16.21 5.08
CA VAL A 61 9.67 15.48 5.92
C VAL A 61 9.87 14.07 5.35
N GLN A 62 10.85 13.95 4.47
CA GLN A 62 11.14 12.75 3.68
C GLN A 62 12.60 12.34 3.84
N ARG A 63 12.86 11.04 3.71
CA ARG A 63 14.19 10.49 3.57
C ARG A 63 14.25 9.64 2.30
N ARG A 64 15.15 9.98 1.37
CA ARG A 64 15.27 9.26 0.08
C ARG A 64 13.92 9.14 -0.63
N HIS A 65 13.16 10.23 -0.67
CA HIS A 65 11.81 10.34 -1.23
C HIS A 65 10.72 9.48 -0.53
N GLN A 66 11.01 8.92 0.64
CA GLN A 66 10.02 8.24 1.46
C GLN A 66 9.52 9.18 2.56
N LYS A 67 8.21 9.36 2.65
CA LYS A 67 7.54 10.17 3.67
C LYS A 67 7.79 9.56 5.06
N VAL A 68 8.19 10.38 6.02
CA VAL A 68 8.52 9.96 7.41
C VAL A 68 7.60 10.63 8.43
N VAL A 69 7.32 11.92 8.22
CA VAL A 69 6.36 12.70 9.02
C VAL A 69 5.47 13.48 8.08
N GLU A 70 4.18 13.42 8.31
CA GLU A 70 3.16 14.15 7.57
C GLU A 70 2.37 15.06 8.49
N VAL A 71 1.99 16.23 8.00
CA VAL A 71 1.28 17.27 8.76
C VAL A 71 0.04 17.74 7.99
N ALA A 72 -1.07 17.89 8.67
CA ALA A 72 -2.30 18.46 8.11
C ALA A 72 -2.97 19.43 9.08
N PRO A 73 -3.42 20.61 8.61
CA PRO A 73 -3.03 21.24 7.36
C PRO A 73 -1.56 21.68 7.38
N SER A 74 -0.98 22.04 6.22
CA SER A 74 0.40 22.49 6.11
C SER A 74 0.65 23.76 6.93
N VAL A 75 1.74 23.76 7.69
CA VAL A 75 2.20 24.93 8.44
C VAL A 75 3.00 25.84 7.51
N GLY A 76 2.73 27.14 7.57
CA GLY A 76 3.45 28.15 6.76
C GLY A 76 2.92 28.32 5.34
N LEU A 77 1.93 27.56 4.91
CA LEU A 77 1.23 27.78 3.65
C LEU A 77 0.21 28.92 3.83
N SER A 78 0.28 29.95 2.98
CA SER A 78 -0.71 31.04 3.02
C SER A 78 -2.09 30.52 2.60
N ASN A 79 -3.17 31.06 3.18
CA ASN A 79 -4.53 30.66 2.81
C ASN A 79 -4.79 30.82 1.31
N LYS A 80 -4.30 31.91 0.71
CA LYS A 80 -4.43 32.17 -0.73
C LYS A 80 -3.74 31.09 -1.58
N LEU A 81 -2.56 30.63 -1.16
CA LEU A 81 -1.85 29.58 -1.89
C LEU A 81 -2.52 28.22 -1.68
N ARG A 82 -3.00 27.94 -0.46
CA ARG A 82 -3.80 26.75 -0.15
C ARG A 82 -5.03 26.64 -1.06
N GLU A 83 -5.82 27.73 -1.15
CA GLU A 83 -7.00 27.77 -2.02
C GLU A 83 -6.63 27.47 -3.47
N ARG A 84 -5.60 28.14 -4.00
CA ARG A 84 -5.14 27.91 -5.39
C ARG A 84 -4.71 26.48 -5.65
N ILE A 85 -4.04 25.83 -4.70
CA ILE A 85 -3.58 24.45 -4.83
C ILE A 85 -4.78 23.49 -4.77
N CYS A 86 -5.71 23.72 -3.84
CA CYS A 86 -6.93 22.92 -3.73
C CYS A 86 -7.82 23.08 -4.98
N ASP A 87 -7.99 24.30 -5.47
CA ASP A 87 -8.75 24.57 -6.71
C ASP A 87 -8.11 23.89 -7.93
N ALA A 88 -6.78 23.95 -8.03
CA ALA A 88 -6.07 23.26 -9.11
C ALA A 88 -6.25 21.72 -9.05
N ALA A 89 -6.26 21.15 -7.86
CA ALA A 89 -6.54 19.73 -7.68
C ALA A 89 -7.99 19.40 -8.11
N ILE A 90 -8.97 20.20 -7.71
CA ILE A 90 -10.37 20.01 -8.13
C ILE A 90 -10.49 20.12 -9.64
N GLN A 91 -9.96 21.19 -10.26
CA GLN A 91 -10.01 21.39 -11.70
C GLN A 91 -9.41 20.21 -12.47
N LEU A 92 -8.28 19.67 -11.99
CA LEU A 92 -7.67 18.49 -12.59
C LEU A 92 -8.62 17.29 -12.53
N MET A 93 -9.21 17.04 -11.36
CA MET A 93 -10.07 15.89 -11.13
C MET A 93 -11.42 16.00 -11.85
N GLU A 94 -11.99 17.20 -11.95
CA GLU A 94 -13.20 17.47 -12.73
C GLU A 94 -12.98 17.19 -14.23
N ASN A 95 -11.84 17.63 -14.76
CA ASN A 95 -11.51 17.43 -16.17
C ASN A 95 -11.42 15.95 -16.55
N ILE A 96 -10.96 15.10 -15.64
CA ILE A 96 -10.88 13.65 -15.86
C ILE A 96 -12.11 12.89 -15.35
N LYS A 97 -13.10 13.60 -14.77
CA LYS A 97 -14.29 13.01 -14.14
C LYS A 97 -13.92 11.92 -13.13
N TYR A 98 -13.01 12.28 -12.23
CA TYR A 98 -12.45 11.34 -11.27
C TYR A 98 -13.52 10.82 -10.31
N VAL A 99 -13.49 9.52 -10.03
CA VAL A 99 -14.39 8.85 -9.09
C VAL A 99 -13.59 8.17 -7.99
N ASN A 100 -14.08 8.23 -6.78
CA ASN A 100 -13.53 7.66 -5.56
C ASN A 100 -12.45 8.54 -4.92
N ALA A 101 -11.73 8.02 -3.91
CA ALA A 101 -10.68 8.77 -3.23
C ALA A 101 -9.38 8.79 -4.03
N GLY A 102 -8.77 9.94 -4.13
CA GLY A 102 -7.47 10.15 -4.76
C GLY A 102 -6.70 11.27 -4.10
N THR A 103 -5.44 11.40 -4.46
CA THR A 103 -4.56 12.45 -3.94
C THR A 103 -3.80 13.07 -5.10
N VAL A 104 -3.77 14.39 -5.16
CA VAL A 104 -3.01 15.16 -6.14
C VAL A 104 -1.78 15.74 -5.45
N GLU A 105 -0.60 15.42 -5.94
CA GLU A 105 0.68 15.81 -5.34
C GLU A 105 1.32 16.98 -6.08
N PHE A 106 1.88 17.93 -5.32
CA PHE A 106 2.51 19.15 -5.83
C PHE A 106 3.85 19.42 -5.13
N LEU A 107 4.80 19.98 -5.87
CA LEU A 107 5.94 20.69 -5.30
C LEU A 107 5.60 22.16 -5.17
N VAL A 108 5.86 22.73 -3.99
CA VAL A 108 5.59 24.15 -3.70
C VAL A 108 6.90 24.85 -3.37
N SER A 109 7.20 25.93 -4.09
CA SER A 109 8.38 26.78 -3.85
C SER A 109 7.97 28.25 -3.88
N GLY A 110 8.04 28.92 -2.73
CA GLY A 110 7.50 30.27 -2.56
C GLY A 110 5.99 30.32 -2.81
N ASP A 111 5.55 31.14 -3.72
CA ASP A 111 4.15 31.29 -4.12
C ASP A 111 3.78 30.47 -5.39
N GLU A 112 4.72 29.68 -5.91
CA GLU A 112 4.50 28.81 -7.06
C GLU A 112 4.29 27.36 -6.62
N PHE A 113 3.47 26.64 -7.38
CA PHE A 113 3.30 25.20 -7.20
C PHE A 113 3.32 24.48 -8.55
N PHE A 114 3.81 23.26 -8.52
CA PHE A 114 4.01 22.43 -9.70
C PHE A 114 3.41 21.06 -9.46
N PHE A 115 2.61 20.59 -10.39
CA PHE A 115 2.02 19.26 -10.35
C PHE A 115 3.10 18.18 -10.48
N ILE A 116 2.99 17.13 -9.67
CA ILE A 116 3.85 15.93 -9.76
C ILE A 116 3.06 14.77 -10.35
N GLU A 117 2.08 14.28 -9.58
CA GLU A 117 1.34 13.07 -9.92
C GLU A 117 -0.02 13.02 -9.23
N VAL A 118 -0.84 12.07 -9.68
CA VAL A 118 -2.06 11.66 -9.00
C VAL A 118 -1.91 10.25 -8.48
N ASN A 119 -2.21 10.05 -7.21
CA ASN A 119 -2.34 8.73 -6.62
C ASN A 119 -3.83 8.34 -6.56
N PRO A 120 -4.32 7.49 -7.51
CA PRO A 120 -5.74 7.15 -7.62
C PRO A 120 -6.15 6.07 -6.61
N ARG A 121 -5.86 6.31 -5.35
CA ARG A 121 -6.09 5.39 -4.23
C ARG A 121 -6.02 6.14 -2.90
N VAL A 122 -6.47 5.48 -1.83
CA VAL A 122 -6.17 5.93 -0.46
C VAL A 122 -4.66 5.80 -0.19
N GLN A 123 -4.10 6.78 0.51
CA GLN A 123 -2.68 6.78 0.90
C GLN A 123 -2.50 6.45 2.39
N VAL A 124 -1.26 6.14 2.78
CA VAL A 124 -0.89 5.80 4.17
C VAL A 124 -1.27 6.94 5.13
N GLU A 125 -1.11 8.18 4.70
CA GLU A 125 -1.29 9.41 5.46
C GLU A 125 -2.72 9.98 5.48
N HIS A 126 -3.72 9.27 4.90
CA HIS A 126 -5.11 9.70 4.92
C HIS A 126 -5.64 9.99 6.33
N THR A 127 -5.09 9.32 7.32
CA THR A 127 -5.54 9.38 8.72
C THR A 127 -5.50 10.79 9.30
N ILE A 128 -4.51 11.62 8.94
CA ILE A 128 -4.44 13.00 9.43
C ILE A 128 -5.48 13.91 8.78
N THR A 129 -5.86 13.66 7.53
CA THR A 129 -7.00 14.33 6.89
C THR A 129 -8.30 13.97 7.61
N GLU A 130 -8.52 12.71 7.93
CA GLU A 130 -9.69 12.27 8.71
C GLU A 130 -9.73 12.93 10.09
N MET A 131 -8.58 13.09 10.74
CA MET A 131 -8.51 13.71 12.08
C MET A 131 -8.83 15.21 12.07
N ILE A 132 -8.48 15.94 11.01
CA ILE A 132 -8.77 17.38 10.94
C ILE A 132 -10.14 17.70 10.33
N THR A 133 -10.72 16.80 9.54
CA THR A 133 -12.02 17.03 8.88
C THR A 133 -13.17 16.29 9.54
N GLY A 134 -12.88 15.21 10.28
CA GLY A 134 -13.90 14.32 10.84
C GLY A 134 -14.56 13.42 9.78
N ILE A 135 -14.07 13.40 8.54
CA ILE A 135 -14.64 12.62 7.44
C ILE A 135 -13.89 11.29 7.32
N ASP A 136 -14.62 10.18 7.40
CA ASP A 136 -14.12 8.81 7.20
C ASP A 136 -13.95 8.55 5.70
N ILE A 137 -12.71 8.66 5.21
CA ILE A 137 -12.37 8.51 3.80
C ILE A 137 -12.62 7.09 3.31
N VAL A 138 -12.23 6.09 4.09
CA VAL A 138 -12.35 4.67 3.71
C VAL A 138 -13.82 4.25 3.62
N LYS A 139 -14.63 4.64 4.58
CA LYS A 139 -16.08 4.41 4.54
C LYS A 139 -16.70 5.09 3.32
N THR A 140 -16.31 6.34 3.06
CA THR A 140 -16.80 7.08 1.89
C THR A 140 -16.42 6.39 0.58
N GLN A 141 -15.19 5.88 0.45
CA GLN A 141 -14.76 5.10 -0.71
C GLN A 141 -15.68 3.90 -0.98
N ILE A 142 -15.99 3.15 0.06
CA ILE A 142 -16.85 1.96 -0.05
C ILE A 142 -18.26 2.36 -0.52
N LEU A 143 -18.81 3.42 0.04
CA LEU A 143 -20.15 3.89 -0.30
C LEU A 143 -20.20 4.45 -1.74
N VAL A 144 -19.19 5.21 -2.15
CA VAL A 144 -19.08 5.70 -3.54
C VAL A 144 -18.96 4.51 -4.51
N ALA A 145 -18.14 3.52 -4.19
CA ALA A 145 -18.02 2.30 -5.01
C ALA A 145 -19.32 1.48 -5.08
N ASN A 146 -20.22 1.66 -4.10
CA ASN A 146 -21.57 1.09 -4.10
C ASN A 146 -22.59 1.98 -4.84
N GLY A 147 -22.16 3.01 -5.56
CA GLY A 147 -23.01 3.89 -6.35
C GLY A 147 -23.72 4.99 -5.56
N GLU A 148 -23.28 5.26 -4.31
CA GLU A 148 -23.89 6.32 -3.51
C GLU A 148 -23.32 7.70 -3.87
N SER A 149 -24.18 8.72 -3.91
CA SER A 149 -23.74 10.09 -4.09
C SER A 149 -23.10 10.64 -2.83
N LEU A 150 -22.04 11.46 -2.99
CA LEU A 150 -21.39 12.16 -1.87
C LEU A 150 -22.39 12.93 -1.00
N PHE A 151 -23.35 13.59 -1.62
CA PHE A 151 -24.36 14.41 -0.94
C PHE A 151 -25.65 13.65 -0.63
N GLY A 152 -25.73 12.35 -0.93
CA GLY A 152 -26.86 11.49 -0.61
C GLY A 152 -26.91 11.11 0.88
N ASP A 153 -28.07 10.63 1.33
CA ASP A 153 -28.35 10.35 2.75
C ASP A 153 -27.36 9.38 3.42
N LYS A 154 -26.77 8.46 2.65
CA LYS A 154 -25.86 7.44 3.20
C LYS A 154 -24.46 7.97 3.49
N ILE A 155 -23.95 8.88 2.66
CA ILE A 155 -22.67 9.53 2.85
C ILE A 155 -22.86 10.84 3.62
N SER A 156 -23.86 11.64 3.23
CA SER A 156 -24.19 12.93 3.84
C SER A 156 -22.97 13.87 3.93
N MET A 157 -22.16 13.91 2.86
CA MET A 157 -20.99 14.75 2.81
C MET A 157 -21.39 16.23 2.87
N PRO A 158 -20.77 17.06 3.70
CA PRO A 158 -20.97 18.52 3.65
C PRO A 158 -20.59 19.10 2.29
N GLN A 159 -21.21 20.22 1.91
CA GLN A 159 -20.78 20.97 0.74
C GLN A 159 -19.36 21.50 0.92
N GLN A 160 -18.61 21.72 -0.17
CA GLN A 160 -17.20 22.13 -0.10
C GLN A 160 -16.96 23.33 0.82
N ASN A 161 -17.85 24.32 0.80
CA ASN A 161 -17.76 25.52 1.64
C ASN A 161 -18.12 25.30 3.12
N GLU A 162 -18.66 24.15 3.46
CA GLU A 162 -19.00 23.76 4.83
C GLU A 162 -17.91 22.88 5.46
N ILE A 163 -17.05 22.27 4.63
CA ILE A 163 -15.93 21.46 5.11
C ILE A 163 -14.89 22.39 5.71
N GLN A 164 -14.62 22.21 6.99
CA GLN A 164 -13.63 23.00 7.73
C GLN A 164 -12.57 22.07 8.33
N THR A 165 -11.36 22.59 8.42
CA THR A 165 -10.29 21.90 9.18
C THR A 165 -10.37 22.30 10.65
N LEU A 166 -10.36 21.33 11.53
CA LEU A 166 -10.34 21.53 12.98
C LEU A 166 -8.93 21.23 13.53
N GLY A 167 -8.20 22.27 13.87
CA GLY A 167 -6.87 22.13 14.45
C GLY A 167 -5.81 21.60 13.49
N TYR A 168 -4.86 20.85 14.03
CA TYR A 168 -3.72 20.27 13.31
C TYR A 168 -3.54 18.81 13.69
N ALA A 169 -3.18 18.00 12.70
CA ALA A 169 -2.78 16.61 12.93
C ALA A 169 -1.36 16.36 12.39
N ILE A 170 -0.61 15.55 13.10
CA ILE A 170 0.73 15.10 12.72
C ILE A 170 0.72 13.57 12.72
N GLN A 171 1.23 12.93 11.68
CA GLN A 171 1.49 11.50 11.63
C GLN A 171 2.99 11.24 11.59
N CYS A 172 3.45 10.28 12.37
CA CYS A 172 4.79 9.72 12.30
C CYS A 172 4.73 8.26 11.91
N ARG A 173 5.54 7.86 10.94
CA ARG A 173 5.74 6.46 10.59
C ARG A 173 6.80 5.86 11.49
N ILE A 174 6.39 5.01 12.42
CA ILE A 174 7.32 4.29 13.29
C ILE A 174 7.74 3.02 12.56
N THR A 175 9.05 2.95 12.26
CA THR A 175 9.67 1.85 11.51
C THR A 175 10.67 1.08 12.38
N THR A 176 10.89 -0.19 12.04
CA THR A 176 11.92 -1.03 12.63
C THR A 176 13.27 -0.82 11.94
N GLU A 177 13.78 0.40 12.02
CA GLU A 177 15.02 0.83 11.40
C GLU A 177 15.94 1.48 12.44
N ASP A 178 17.24 1.35 12.24
CA ASP A 178 18.26 1.95 13.10
C ASP A 178 18.76 3.29 12.53
N PRO A 179 18.30 4.44 13.04
CA PRO A 179 18.74 5.74 12.52
C PRO A 179 20.23 6.00 12.75
N THR A 180 20.86 5.31 13.69
CA THR A 180 22.31 5.44 13.96
C THR A 180 23.17 4.65 12.98
N ASN A 181 22.54 3.78 12.18
CA ASN A 181 23.18 2.96 11.16
C ASN A 181 22.48 3.12 9.80
N ASP A 182 22.40 4.36 9.33
CA ASP A 182 21.82 4.73 8.03
C ASP A 182 20.41 4.15 7.76
N PHE A 183 19.59 4.02 8.80
CA PHE A 183 18.24 3.43 8.75
C PHE A 183 18.24 1.98 8.23
N MET A 184 19.30 1.23 8.53
CA MET A 184 19.28 -0.21 8.25
C MET A 184 18.07 -0.85 8.94
N PRO A 185 17.26 -1.63 8.20
CA PRO A 185 16.18 -2.41 8.81
C PRO A 185 16.72 -3.32 9.91
N ASP A 186 16.10 -3.29 11.07
CA ASP A 186 16.39 -4.19 12.17
C ASP A 186 15.34 -5.30 12.25
N SER A 187 15.76 -6.47 12.69
CA SER A 187 14.93 -7.66 12.78
C SER A 187 15.07 -8.33 14.12
N GLY A 188 14.04 -9.04 14.54
CA GLY A 188 14.03 -9.73 15.81
C GLY A 188 12.63 -9.89 16.38
N THR A 189 12.54 -10.38 17.62
CA THR A 189 11.26 -10.55 18.30
C THR A 189 10.96 -9.34 19.19
N ILE A 190 9.78 -8.76 19.06
CA ILE A 190 9.31 -7.70 19.96
C ILE A 190 9.04 -8.29 21.34
N ILE A 191 9.94 -8.03 22.28
CA ILE A 191 9.82 -8.52 23.67
C ILE A 191 8.95 -7.64 24.56
N ALA A 192 8.74 -6.38 24.19
CA ALA A 192 7.79 -5.49 24.84
C ALA A 192 7.22 -4.52 23.82
N TYR A 193 5.90 -4.39 23.81
CA TYR A 193 5.17 -3.38 23.06
C TYR A 193 4.20 -2.65 23.99
N ARG A 194 4.36 -1.34 24.09
CA ARG A 194 3.42 -0.46 24.78
C ARG A 194 3.14 0.72 23.88
N SER A 195 1.90 0.92 23.50
CA SER A 195 1.45 2.09 22.75
C SER A 195 1.22 3.28 23.69
N SER A 196 1.29 4.47 23.12
CA SER A 196 0.72 5.67 23.72
C SER A 196 -0.80 5.70 23.52
N GLY A 197 -1.47 6.63 24.19
CA GLY A 197 -2.91 6.78 24.07
C GLY A 197 -3.39 8.11 24.65
N GLY A 198 -4.71 8.29 24.68
CA GLY A 198 -5.37 9.48 25.20
C GLY A 198 -6.05 10.31 24.13
N PHE A 199 -6.64 11.43 24.57
CA PHE A 199 -7.41 12.31 23.69
C PHE A 199 -6.55 12.88 22.55
N GLY A 200 -7.02 12.66 21.30
CA GLY A 200 -6.33 13.12 20.10
C GLY A 200 -5.08 12.32 19.74
N VAL A 201 -4.99 11.06 20.18
CA VAL A 201 -3.96 10.11 19.75
C VAL A 201 -4.64 8.96 19.01
N ARG A 202 -4.18 8.68 17.79
CA ARG A 202 -4.64 7.58 16.95
C ARG A 202 -3.45 6.69 16.59
N LEU A 203 -3.69 5.40 16.62
CA LEU A 203 -2.71 4.37 16.23
C LEU A 203 -3.32 3.49 15.15
N ASP A 204 -2.62 3.36 14.04
CA ASP A 204 -2.94 2.42 12.97
C ASP A 204 -1.76 1.44 12.89
N ALA A 205 -1.89 0.32 13.60
CA ALA A 205 -0.83 -0.65 13.76
C ALA A 205 -0.97 -1.82 12.79
N GLY A 206 0.19 -2.31 12.31
CA GLY A 206 0.33 -3.60 11.66
C GLY A 206 0.75 -4.68 12.66
N ASP A 207 2.00 -5.14 12.56
CA ASP A 207 2.54 -6.22 13.41
C ASP A 207 3.08 -5.75 14.78
N GLY A 208 2.62 -4.59 15.25
CA GLY A 208 3.03 -3.98 16.50
C GLY A 208 2.41 -4.64 17.74
N PHE A 209 2.85 -5.83 18.11
CA PHE A 209 2.44 -6.51 19.35
C PHE A 209 3.58 -7.29 19.98
N GLN A 210 3.46 -7.56 21.27
CA GLN A 210 4.46 -8.34 22.00
C GLN A 210 4.51 -9.79 21.50
N GLY A 211 5.69 -10.26 21.16
CA GLY A 211 5.93 -11.58 20.59
C GLY A 211 5.93 -11.62 19.06
N ALA A 212 5.66 -10.50 18.38
CA ALA A 212 5.78 -10.42 16.94
C ALA A 212 7.24 -10.60 16.50
N GLU A 213 7.46 -11.39 15.46
CA GLU A 213 8.75 -11.57 14.81
C GLU A 213 8.87 -10.59 13.64
N ILE A 214 9.75 -9.63 13.77
CA ILE A 214 10.05 -8.67 12.71
C ILE A 214 11.07 -9.29 11.77
N SER A 215 10.66 -9.45 10.52
CA SER A 215 11.48 -10.01 9.46
C SER A 215 12.13 -8.92 8.61
N PRO A 216 13.41 -9.07 8.20
CA PRO A 216 14.06 -8.12 7.30
C PRO A 216 13.53 -8.19 5.85
N TYR A 217 12.62 -9.10 5.55
CA TYR A 217 12.08 -9.33 4.21
C TYR A 217 10.78 -8.59 3.92
N TYR A 218 10.21 -7.92 4.91
CA TYR A 218 8.97 -7.15 4.81
C TYR A 218 9.23 -5.66 5.01
N ASP A 219 8.20 -4.84 4.74
CA ASP A 219 8.25 -3.41 5.04
C ASP A 219 8.55 -3.18 6.54
N SER A 220 9.39 -2.19 6.82
CA SER A 220 9.79 -1.84 8.17
C SER A 220 8.72 -1.08 8.97
N LEU A 221 7.61 -0.67 8.33
CA LEU A 221 6.55 0.10 8.98
C LEU A 221 5.84 -0.74 10.04
N LEU A 222 6.03 -0.35 11.30
CA LEU A 222 5.43 -1.06 12.43
C LEU A 222 4.08 -0.47 12.84
N VAL A 223 3.99 0.87 12.90
CA VAL A 223 2.77 1.57 13.30
C VAL A 223 2.79 3.02 12.81
N LYS A 224 1.62 3.52 12.41
CA LYS A 224 1.39 4.95 12.21
C LYS A 224 0.87 5.53 13.53
N LEU A 225 1.61 6.47 14.09
CA LEU A 225 1.19 7.24 15.24
C LEU A 225 0.74 8.61 14.76
N SER A 226 -0.53 8.94 14.97
CA SER A 226 -1.10 10.22 14.61
C SER A 226 -1.59 10.97 15.84
N THR A 227 -1.34 12.27 15.91
CA THR A 227 -1.81 13.14 16.98
C THR A 227 -2.57 14.33 16.43
N HIS A 228 -3.58 14.76 17.17
CA HIS A 228 -4.43 15.90 16.82
C HIS A 228 -4.56 16.86 18.01
N ALA A 229 -4.51 18.17 17.73
CA ALA A 229 -4.78 19.22 18.70
C ALA A 229 -5.26 20.51 18.01
N VAL A 230 -5.77 21.47 18.79
CA VAL A 230 -6.29 22.74 18.27
C VAL A 230 -5.22 23.64 17.63
N SER A 231 -3.95 23.45 17.96
CA SER A 231 -2.83 24.17 17.35
C SER A 231 -1.71 23.23 16.97
N PHE A 232 -0.90 23.61 15.99
CA PHE A 232 0.27 22.83 15.56
C PHE A 232 1.23 22.54 16.71
N LYS A 233 1.54 23.56 17.51
CA LYS A 233 2.40 23.42 18.69
C LYS A 233 1.88 22.35 19.66
N GLN A 234 0.59 22.35 19.96
CA GLN A 234 -0.01 21.34 20.84
C GLN A 234 -0.03 19.94 20.21
N ALA A 235 -0.20 19.84 18.88
CA ALA A 235 -0.12 18.56 18.18
C ALA A 235 1.31 18.01 18.20
N GLU A 236 2.31 18.86 18.00
CA GLU A 236 3.74 18.54 18.09
C GLU A 236 4.13 18.10 19.51
N GLU A 237 3.79 18.87 20.54
CA GLU A 237 4.05 18.52 21.94
C GLU A 237 3.39 17.17 22.32
N LYS A 238 2.18 16.95 21.81
CA LYS A 238 1.45 15.67 21.98
C LYS A 238 2.16 14.53 21.24
N MET A 239 2.67 14.76 20.03
CA MET A 239 3.45 13.79 19.29
C MET A 239 4.74 13.44 20.00
N GLU A 240 5.52 14.42 20.45
CA GLU A 240 6.73 14.17 21.23
C GLU A 240 6.43 13.33 22.48
N ARG A 241 5.40 13.71 23.25
CA ARG A 241 4.96 12.94 24.42
C ARG A 241 4.59 11.51 24.02
N SER A 242 3.79 11.34 22.98
CA SER A 242 3.31 10.02 22.53
C SER A 242 4.46 9.12 22.06
N LEU A 243 5.43 9.68 21.32
CA LEU A 243 6.65 8.97 20.93
C LEU A 243 7.47 8.52 22.13
N ARG A 244 7.57 9.35 23.18
CA ARG A 244 8.30 9.02 24.42
C ARG A 244 7.59 7.97 25.27
N GLU A 245 6.27 7.92 25.21
CA GLU A 245 5.45 6.90 25.90
C GLU A 245 5.50 5.55 25.19
N MET A 246 5.72 5.54 23.86
CA MET A 246 5.88 4.31 23.11
C MET A 246 7.08 3.52 23.63
N ARG A 247 6.84 2.24 23.89
CA ARG A 247 7.91 1.35 24.36
C ARG A 247 7.94 0.08 23.54
N ILE A 248 8.85 0.07 22.61
CA ILE A 248 9.14 -1.09 21.77
C ILE A 248 10.53 -1.59 22.14
N ARG A 249 10.66 -2.88 22.39
CA ARG A 249 11.90 -3.55 22.79
C ARG A 249 12.06 -4.85 22.02
N GLY A 250 13.30 -5.23 21.77
CA GLY A 250 13.66 -6.42 21.01
C GLY A 250 14.12 -6.10 19.58
N VAL A 251 13.69 -4.93 19.08
CA VAL A 251 14.14 -4.35 17.81
C VAL A 251 14.46 -2.88 17.99
N LYS A 252 15.32 -2.33 17.15
CA LYS A 252 15.55 -0.90 17.05
C LYS A 252 14.41 -0.25 16.28
N THR A 253 14.16 1.03 16.54
CA THR A 253 13.13 1.81 15.86
C THR A 253 13.63 3.22 15.59
N ASN A 254 13.00 3.90 14.66
CA ASN A 254 13.27 5.30 14.33
C ASN A 254 12.68 6.30 15.35
N ILE A 255 12.05 5.85 16.45
CA ILE A 255 11.45 6.73 17.47
C ILE A 255 12.40 7.81 17.99
N PRO A 256 13.67 7.52 18.32
CA PRO A 256 14.58 8.57 18.81
C PRO A 256 14.83 9.67 17.76
N PHE A 257 14.91 9.31 16.50
CA PHE A 257 15.03 10.25 15.39
C PHE A 257 13.76 11.10 15.27
N LEU A 258 12.57 10.50 15.33
CA LEU A 258 11.30 11.20 15.28
C LEU A 258 11.13 12.21 16.42
N ILE A 259 11.62 11.88 17.61
CA ILE A 259 11.66 12.81 18.76
C ILE A 259 12.54 14.02 18.43
N ASN A 260 13.69 13.81 17.80
CA ASN A 260 14.57 14.90 17.39
C ASN A 260 13.91 15.77 16.31
N VAL A 261 13.17 15.18 15.37
CA VAL A 261 12.37 15.93 14.40
C VAL A 261 11.36 16.82 15.11
N MET A 262 10.58 16.29 16.05
CA MET A 262 9.59 17.09 16.81
C MET A 262 10.22 18.25 17.58
N ARG A 263 11.46 18.13 18.02
CA ARG A 263 12.19 19.15 18.79
C ARG A 263 12.92 20.17 17.93
N ASN A 264 13.07 19.91 16.66
CA ASN A 264 13.83 20.77 15.78
C ASN A 264 13.09 22.10 15.51
N ASP A 265 13.78 23.21 15.62
CA ASP A 265 13.17 24.55 15.47
C ASP A 265 12.63 24.82 14.06
N LYS A 266 13.29 24.30 13.01
CA LYS A 266 12.78 24.39 11.64
C LYS A 266 11.45 23.65 11.47
N PHE A 267 11.34 22.45 12.07
CA PHE A 267 10.08 21.70 12.06
C PHE A 267 8.98 22.48 12.81
N ARG A 268 9.28 22.99 13.98
CA ARG A 268 8.36 23.76 14.83
C ARG A 268 7.86 25.06 14.20
N SER A 269 8.71 25.72 13.43
CA SER A 269 8.34 26.93 12.71
C SER A 269 7.59 26.66 11.40
N GLY A 270 7.59 25.43 10.91
CA GLY A 270 7.06 25.06 9.59
C GLY A 270 8.00 25.42 8.43
N ASP A 271 9.24 25.82 8.74
CA ASP A 271 10.26 26.20 7.75
C ASP A 271 11.15 24.99 7.40
N TYR A 272 10.54 23.99 6.78
CA TYR A 272 11.20 22.79 6.29
C TYR A 272 10.78 22.47 4.86
N THR A 273 11.67 21.80 4.13
CA THR A 273 11.51 21.41 2.74
C THR A 273 11.76 19.90 2.59
N THR A 274 11.68 19.39 1.38
CA THR A 274 12.00 17.97 1.09
C THR A 274 13.45 17.60 1.43
N LYS A 275 14.36 18.57 1.56
CA LYS A 275 15.76 18.37 1.98
C LYS A 275 15.98 18.45 3.49
N PHE A 276 14.94 18.70 4.28
CA PHE A 276 15.05 18.95 5.72
C PHE A 276 15.90 17.93 6.46
N ILE A 277 15.68 16.64 6.21
CA ILE A 277 16.43 15.56 6.89
C ILE A 277 17.90 15.56 6.45
N GLU A 278 18.17 15.79 5.16
CA GLU A 278 19.55 15.80 4.62
C GLU A 278 20.35 17.01 5.11
N GLU A 279 19.70 18.16 5.28
CA GLU A 279 20.31 19.42 5.70
C GLU A 279 20.37 19.61 7.22
N THR A 280 19.89 18.63 7.99
CA THR A 280 19.76 18.75 9.45
C THR A 280 20.45 17.56 10.15
N PRO A 281 21.78 17.49 10.14
CA PRO A 281 22.53 16.35 10.72
C PRO A 281 22.27 16.13 12.21
N GLU A 282 21.90 17.17 12.96
CA GLU A 282 21.55 17.08 14.38
C GLU A 282 20.34 16.19 14.67
N LEU A 283 19.51 15.87 13.67
CA LEU A 283 18.42 14.90 13.84
C LEU A 283 18.94 13.50 14.18
N PHE A 284 20.17 13.21 13.79
CA PHE A 284 20.85 11.93 14.00
C PHE A 284 21.66 11.90 15.31
N ASP A 285 21.74 13.00 16.05
CA ASP A 285 22.35 13.06 17.38
C ASP A 285 21.45 12.33 18.40
N ILE A 286 21.42 11.02 18.26
CA ILE A 286 20.69 10.14 19.16
C ILE A 286 21.62 9.82 20.33
N ALA A 287 21.41 10.54 21.45
CA ALA A 287 22.13 10.22 22.69
C ALA A 287 21.91 8.74 23.01
N PRO A 288 22.97 7.96 23.21
CA PRO A 288 22.83 6.59 23.66
C PRO A 288 22.00 6.64 24.95
N THR A 289 20.79 6.10 24.89
CA THR A 289 19.97 5.96 26.10
C THR A 289 20.82 5.22 27.10
N LEU A 290 21.17 5.90 28.18
CA LEU A 290 21.98 5.39 29.27
C LEU A 290 21.60 3.96 29.55
N ASP A 291 22.42 3.19 29.19
CA ASP A 291 22.49 1.85 28.77
C ASP A 291 21.82 0.96 29.80
N ARG A 292 20.56 0.62 29.55
CA ARG A 292 19.95 -0.50 30.25
C ARG A 292 20.73 -1.80 29.99
N GLY A 293 21.49 -1.88 28.88
CA GLY A 293 22.40 -2.98 28.61
C GLY A 293 23.48 -3.07 29.67
N THR A 294 24.14 -1.97 29.99
CA THR A 294 25.12 -1.93 31.06
C THR A 294 24.45 -2.23 32.40
N LYS A 295 23.31 -1.62 32.72
CA LYS A 295 22.53 -1.96 33.92
C LYS A 295 22.02 -3.40 33.91
N THR A 296 21.65 -3.92 32.76
CA THR A 296 21.22 -5.32 32.60
C THR A 296 22.41 -6.27 32.71
N LEU A 297 23.56 -5.92 32.14
CA LEU A 297 24.80 -6.68 32.26
C LEU A 297 25.34 -6.62 33.70
N GLU A 298 25.30 -5.47 34.37
CA GLU A 298 25.59 -5.35 35.80
C GLU A 298 24.62 -6.18 36.63
N TYR A 299 23.34 -6.14 36.33
CA TYR A 299 22.32 -6.95 37.00
C TYR A 299 22.52 -8.45 36.73
N ILE A 300 22.73 -8.84 35.45
CA ILE A 300 23.02 -10.23 35.09
C ILE A 300 24.34 -10.69 35.74
N GLY A 301 25.38 -9.86 35.67
CA GLY A 301 26.65 -10.12 36.35
C GLY A 301 26.48 -10.31 37.85
N ASN A 302 25.74 -9.42 38.49
CA ASN A 302 25.43 -9.50 39.92
C ASN A 302 24.63 -10.75 40.28
N VAL A 303 23.59 -11.05 39.50
CA VAL A 303 22.74 -12.26 39.65
C VAL A 303 23.51 -13.54 39.36
N THR A 304 24.39 -13.53 38.36
CA THR A 304 25.23 -14.71 38.02
C THR A 304 26.25 -15.01 39.12
N ILE A 305 26.80 -13.95 39.74
CA ILE A 305 27.80 -14.08 40.77
C ILE A 305 27.18 -14.30 42.16
N ASN A 306 26.11 -13.58 42.48
CA ASN A 306 25.52 -13.53 43.81
C ASN A 306 24.22 -14.35 43.96
N GLY A 307 23.71 -14.90 42.87
CA GLY A 307 22.44 -15.63 42.86
C GLY A 307 21.21 -14.73 42.95
N PHE A 308 20.06 -15.30 42.68
CA PHE A 308 18.75 -14.63 42.87
C PHE A 308 18.23 -14.91 44.28
N PRO A 309 18.25 -13.96 45.19
CA PRO A 309 17.53 -14.16 46.46
C PRO A 309 16.02 -14.10 46.16
N ASN A 310 15.32 -15.20 46.38
CA ASN A 310 13.86 -15.30 46.42
C ASN A 310 13.08 -15.20 45.07
N VAL A 311 13.65 -15.68 43.98
CA VAL A 311 12.86 -15.80 42.74
C VAL A 311 12.65 -17.27 42.39
N GLU A 312 11.44 -17.76 42.62
CA GLU A 312 11.02 -19.04 42.06
C GLU A 312 11.09 -18.97 40.51
N LYS A 313 11.51 -20.09 39.89
CA LYS A 313 11.52 -20.19 38.44
C LYS A 313 10.12 -19.88 37.91
N ARG A 314 9.94 -18.71 37.29
CA ARG A 314 8.69 -18.41 36.60
C ARG A 314 8.51 -19.43 35.47
N PRO A 315 7.32 -20.00 35.32
CA PRO A 315 7.04 -20.82 34.17
C PRO A 315 7.28 -19.97 32.91
N LYS A 316 7.81 -20.61 31.85
CA LYS A 316 7.92 -19.95 30.54
C LYS A 316 6.54 -19.41 30.18
N PRO A 317 6.42 -18.13 29.76
CA PRO A 317 5.13 -17.63 29.31
C PRO A 317 4.63 -18.52 28.18
N GLU A 318 3.46 -19.11 28.38
CA GLU A 318 2.76 -19.76 27.29
C GLU A 318 2.18 -18.65 26.40
N TYR A 319 2.79 -18.47 25.23
CA TYR A 319 2.22 -17.58 24.24
C TYR A 319 0.94 -18.25 23.70
N GLU A 320 -0.18 -17.59 23.87
CA GLU A 320 -1.38 -18.02 23.16
C GLU A 320 -1.11 -17.93 21.66
N SER A 321 -0.93 -19.07 21.04
CA SER A 321 -0.88 -19.12 19.58
C SER A 321 -2.24 -18.64 19.04
N THR A 322 -2.21 -17.85 17.98
CA THR A 322 -3.42 -17.41 17.27
C THR A 322 -4.32 -18.61 17.01
N LYS A 323 -5.55 -18.57 17.51
CA LYS A 323 -6.50 -19.67 17.32
C LYS A 323 -6.84 -19.80 15.84
N ILE A 324 -6.38 -20.87 15.22
CA ILE A 324 -6.72 -21.19 13.84
C ILE A 324 -8.19 -21.57 13.78
N PRO A 325 -9.02 -20.86 12.99
CA PRO A 325 -10.43 -21.20 12.87
C PRO A 325 -10.58 -22.58 12.21
N LYS A 326 -11.32 -23.48 12.87
CA LYS A 326 -11.56 -24.84 12.37
C LYS A 326 -12.96 -24.95 11.79
N ILE A 327 -13.06 -25.61 10.66
CA ILE A 327 -14.30 -26.01 10.02
C ILE A 327 -14.23 -27.50 9.71
N SER A 328 -15.33 -28.22 9.87
CA SER A 328 -15.34 -29.65 9.58
C SER A 328 -15.36 -29.91 8.07
N GLN A 329 -14.68 -30.96 7.62
CA GLN A 329 -14.68 -31.38 6.22
C GLN A 329 -16.10 -31.65 5.69
N LYS A 330 -16.98 -32.18 6.53
CA LYS A 330 -18.39 -32.37 6.17
C LYS A 330 -19.08 -31.05 5.79
N LYS A 331 -18.79 -29.96 6.51
CA LYS A 331 -19.36 -28.65 6.22
C LYS A 331 -18.75 -28.06 4.92
N ILE A 332 -17.44 -28.21 4.72
CA ILE A 332 -16.77 -27.75 3.50
C ILE A 332 -17.39 -28.41 2.26
N ASN A 333 -17.62 -29.72 2.31
CA ASN A 333 -18.19 -30.49 1.20
C ASN A 333 -19.65 -30.12 0.88
N GLN A 334 -20.33 -29.37 1.74
CA GLN A 334 -21.71 -28.89 1.55
C GLN A 334 -21.76 -27.42 1.08
N LEU A 335 -20.61 -26.75 0.98
CA LEU A 335 -20.56 -25.36 0.51
C LEU A 335 -20.85 -25.31 -0.99
N PHE A 336 -21.73 -24.42 -1.35
CA PHE A 336 -22.03 -24.05 -2.72
C PHE A 336 -21.52 -22.64 -2.99
N GLY A 337 -21.00 -22.39 -4.18
CA GLY A 337 -20.50 -21.09 -4.60
C GLY A 337 -20.28 -21.04 -6.10
N THR A 338 -19.53 -20.04 -6.56
CA THR A 338 -19.30 -19.77 -7.98
C THR A 338 -18.58 -20.87 -8.72
N LYS A 339 -17.77 -21.69 -8.04
CA LYS A 339 -17.13 -22.86 -8.65
C LYS A 339 -18.15 -23.89 -9.14
N GLN A 340 -19.21 -24.14 -8.39
CA GLN A 340 -20.26 -25.08 -8.79
C GLN A 340 -21.07 -24.55 -9.98
N ILE A 341 -21.20 -23.22 -10.14
CA ILE A 341 -21.80 -22.62 -11.34
C ILE A 341 -20.97 -22.97 -12.58
N LEU A 342 -19.64 -22.86 -12.49
CA LEU A 342 -18.75 -23.25 -13.58
C LEU A 342 -18.87 -24.76 -13.90
N GLU A 343 -18.90 -25.60 -12.87
CA GLU A 343 -18.98 -27.05 -13.04
C GLU A 343 -20.30 -27.51 -13.66
N GLN A 344 -21.41 -26.85 -13.33
CA GLN A 344 -22.74 -27.21 -13.81
C GLN A 344 -23.07 -26.61 -15.18
N HIS A 345 -22.61 -25.40 -15.43
CA HIS A 345 -23.05 -24.61 -16.60
C HIS A 345 -21.93 -24.15 -17.52
N GLY A 346 -20.69 -24.52 -17.20
CA GLY A 346 -19.50 -24.14 -17.97
C GLY A 346 -19.18 -22.64 -17.95
N PRO A 347 -18.17 -22.19 -18.71
CA PRO A 347 -17.76 -20.79 -18.77
C PRO A 347 -18.87 -19.83 -19.21
N THR A 348 -19.67 -20.24 -20.18
CA THR A 348 -20.83 -19.45 -20.67
C THR A 348 -21.88 -19.27 -19.57
N GLY A 349 -22.11 -20.30 -18.75
CA GLY A 349 -23.02 -20.20 -17.62
C GLY A 349 -22.53 -19.20 -16.58
N VAL A 350 -21.22 -19.19 -16.27
CA VAL A 350 -20.63 -18.17 -15.39
C VAL A 350 -20.81 -16.77 -15.97
N THR A 351 -20.54 -16.58 -17.26
CA THR A 351 -20.67 -15.27 -17.93
C THR A 351 -22.12 -14.78 -17.89
N ASN A 352 -23.11 -15.64 -18.13
CA ASN A 352 -24.51 -15.29 -18.04
C ASN A 352 -24.91 -14.93 -16.61
N TRP A 353 -24.48 -15.76 -15.65
CA TRP A 353 -24.72 -15.49 -14.24
C TRP A 353 -24.13 -14.13 -13.80
N VAL A 354 -22.93 -13.75 -14.25
CA VAL A 354 -22.33 -12.43 -13.97
C VAL A 354 -23.19 -11.30 -14.52
N ARG A 355 -23.73 -11.45 -15.74
CA ARG A 355 -24.57 -10.42 -16.37
C ARG A 355 -25.94 -10.24 -15.70
N GLU A 356 -26.42 -11.26 -15.01
CA GLU A 356 -27.70 -11.27 -14.31
C GLU A 356 -27.61 -10.71 -12.88
N GLN A 357 -26.39 -10.43 -12.39
CA GLN A 357 -26.21 -9.89 -11.05
C GLN A 357 -26.52 -8.38 -11.04
N GLU A 358 -27.30 -7.97 -10.06
CA GLU A 358 -27.58 -6.56 -9.76
C GLU A 358 -26.65 -5.99 -8.71
N ASP A 359 -26.08 -6.85 -7.86
CA ASP A 359 -25.13 -6.49 -6.82
C ASP A 359 -23.69 -6.50 -7.32
N VAL A 360 -22.81 -5.74 -6.63
CA VAL A 360 -21.37 -5.72 -6.90
C VAL A 360 -20.76 -7.08 -6.59
N LEU A 361 -20.08 -7.66 -7.58
CA LEU A 361 -19.33 -8.90 -7.42
C LEU A 361 -17.92 -8.60 -6.89
N ILE A 362 -17.51 -9.33 -5.86
CA ILE A 362 -16.24 -9.12 -5.17
C ILE A 362 -15.25 -10.22 -5.54
N THR A 363 -14.04 -9.82 -5.94
CA THR A 363 -12.86 -10.69 -6.02
C THR A 363 -11.94 -10.37 -4.84
N ASP A 364 -11.67 -11.34 -3.99
CA ASP A 364 -10.69 -11.21 -2.91
C ASP A 364 -9.27 -11.47 -3.44
N THR A 365 -8.32 -10.62 -3.06
CA THR A 365 -6.93 -10.70 -3.50
C THR A 365 -5.95 -11.08 -2.39
N THR A 366 -6.45 -11.47 -1.23
CA THR A 366 -5.63 -11.79 -0.03
C THR A 366 -4.56 -12.84 -0.33
N PHE A 367 -4.88 -13.85 -1.14
CA PHE A 367 -3.94 -14.93 -1.47
C PHE A 367 -2.94 -14.58 -2.59
N ARG A 368 -3.06 -13.42 -3.25
CA ARG A 368 -2.13 -12.99 -4.29
C ARG A 368 -1.68 -11.54 -4.14
N ASP A 369 -2.50 -10.56 -4.57
CA ASP A 369 -2.04 -9.18 -4.71
C ASP A 369 -1.84 -8.48 -3.35
N ALA A 370 -2.71 -8.73 -2.40
CA ALA A 370 -2.59 -8.13 -1.07
C ALA A 370 -1.24 -8.46 -0.43
N HIS A 371 -0.85 -9.75 -0.41
CA HIS A 371 0.46 -10.09 0.15
C HIS A 371 1.64 -9.82 -0.80
N GLN A 372 1.40 -9.73 -2.12
CA GLN A 372 2.43 -9.27 -3.06
C GLN A 372 2.79 -7.82 -2.78
N SER A 373 1.80 -6.97 -2.62
CA SER A 373 1.98 -5.53 -2.44
C SER A 373 2.43 -5.14 -1.02
N LEU A 374 1.93 -5.85 0.00
CA LEU A 374 2.18 -5.51 1.40
C LEU A 374 3.33 -6.32 2.02
N LEU A 375 3.54 -7.55 1.57
CA LEU A 375 4.45 -8.52 2.19
C LEU A 375 5.46 -9.11 1.19
N ALA A 376 5.74 -8.41 0.10
CA ALA A 376 6.67 -8.83 -0.96
C ALA A 376 6.46 -10.28 -1.41
N THR A 377 5.22 -10.75 -1.45
CA THR A 377 4.80 -12.13 -1.80
C THR A 377 5.36 -13.20 -0.83
N ARG A 378 5.74 -12.84 0.40
CA ARG A 378 6.45 -13.75 1.34
C ARG A 378 5.54 -14.64 2.18
N VAL A 379 4.22 -14.67 1.94
CA VAL A 379 3.32 -15.56 2.68
C VAL A 379 3.51 -17.02 2.22
N ARG A 380 3.76 -17.89 3.18
CA ARG A 380 4.01 -19.31 2.92
C ARG A 380 2.72 -20.08 2.71
N THR A 381 2.79 -21.17 1.99
CA THR A 381 1.65 -22.09 1.80
C THR A 381 1.06 -22.55 3.13
N LYS A 382 1.89 -22.84 4.13
CA LYS A 382 1.45 -23.22 5.47
C LYS A 382 0.54 -22.15 6.10
N ASP A 383 0.91 -20.90 5.97
CA ASP A 383 0.17 -19.78 6.57
C ASP A 383 -1.18 -19.59 5.86
N MET A 384 -1.21 -19.68 4.54
CA MET A 384 -2.45 -19.67 3.75
C MET A 384 -3.38 -20.83 4.12
N MET A 385 -2.84 -22.04 4.29
CA MET A 385 -3.61 -23.23 4.63
C MET A 385 -4.29 -23.13 6.00
N ASN A 386 -3.75 -22.34 6.93
CA ASN A 386 -4.34 -22.14 8.24
C ASN A 386 -5.74 -21.51 8.18
N ILE A 387 -5.98 -20.66 7.17
CA ILE A 387 -7.25 -19.94 7.02
C ILE A 387 -8.09 -20.47 5.84
N ALA A 388 -7.50 -21.26 4.94
CA ALA A 388 -8.13 -21.65 3.67
C ALA A 388 -9.54 -22.25 3.85
N SER A 389 -9.71 -23.20 4.76
CA SER A 389 -11.02 -23.80 5.00
C SER A 389 -12.05 -22.82 5.53
N LYS A 390 -11.66 -21.84 6.33
CA LYS A 390 -12.56 -20.79 6.81
C LYS A 390 -12.88 -19.78 5.73
N THR A 391 -11.93 -19.52 4.84
CA THR A 391 -12.13 -18.70 3.64
C THR A 391 -13.23 -19.29 2.76
N ALA A 392 -13.23 -20.62 2.55
CA ALA A 392 -14.29 -21.31 1.80
C ALA A 392 -15.71 -21.02 2.35
N GLU A 393 -15.85 -20.90 3.66
CA GLU A 393 -17.11 -20.58 4.31
C GLU A 393 -17.48 -19.09 4.23
N VAL A 394 -16.52 -18.23 4.53
CA VAL A 394 -16.75 -16.76 4.64
C VAL A 394 -16.96 -16.13 3.27
N PHE A 395 -16.20 -16.57 2.28
CA PHE A 395 -16.22 -16.04 0.92
C PHE A 395 -17.07 -16.86 -0.05
N LYS A 396 -18.00 -17.69 0.44
CA LYS A 396 -18.85 -18.54 -0.42
C LYS A 396 -19.68 -17.77 -1.44
N ASP A 397 -20.02 -16.52 -1.13
CA ASP A 397 -20.82 -15.63 -1.98
C ASP A 397 -19.95 -14.66 -2.82
N SER A 398 -18.62 -14.77 -2.75
CA SER A 398 -17.71 -13.97 -3.58
C SER A 398 -17.62 -14.52 -5.00
N PHE A 399 -17.34 -13.64 -5.96
CA PHE A 399 -17.14 -14.04 -7.36
C PHE A 399 -15.92 -14.95 -7.49
N SER A 400 -14.77 -14.51 -7.02
CA SER A 400 -13.52 -15.27 -7.13
C SER A 400 -12.51 -14.93 -6.04
N LEU A 401 -11.51 -15.79 -5.89
CA LEU A 401 -10.32 -15.56 -5.08
C LEU A 401 -9.09 -15.55 -6.00
N GLU A 402 -8.34 -14.46 -6.00
CA GLU A 402 -7.13 -14.36 -6.81
C GLU A 402 -5.98 -15.12 -6.15
N MET A 403 -5.43 -16.12 -6.84
CA MET A 403 -4.42 -17.05 -6.29
C MET A 403 -3.04 -16.86 -6.86
N TRP A 404 -2.95 -16.56 -8.15
CA TRP A 404 -1.70 -16.42 -8.88
C TRP A 404 -1.62 -15.13 -9.68
N GLY A 405 -0.40 -14.63 -9.85
CA GLY A 405 -0.05 -13.49 -10.70
C GLY A 405 1.36 -13.02 -10.42
N GLY A 406 1.82 -12.06 -11.18
CA GLY A 406 3.06 -11.32 -10.98
C GLY A 406 4.24 -12.14 -10.45
N ALA A 407 4.61 -11.86 -9.22
CA ALA A 407 5.77 -12.45 -8.57
C ALA A 407 5.54 -13.82 -7.92
N THR A 408 4.36 -14.42 -8.03
CA THR A 408 4.04 -15.67 -7.31
C THR A 408 5.08 -16.77 -7.56
N PHE A 409 5.43 -17.01 -8.83
CA PHE A 409 6.37 -18.08 -9.20
C PHE A 409 7.79 -17.76 -8.79
N ASP A 410 8.27 -16.55 -9.11
CA ASP A 410 9.63 -16.13 -8.76
C ASP A 410 9.88 -16.19 -7.27
N VAL A 411 8.94 -15.68 -6.49
CA VAL A 411 9.10 -15.64 -5.03
C VAL A 411 8.96 -17.03 -4.42
N ALA A 412 8.00 -17.83 -4.87
CA ALA A 412 7.83 -19.20 -4.38
C ALA A 412 9.11 -20.03 -4.59
N TYR A 413 9.68 -19.99 -5.80
CA TYR A 413 10.89 -20.76 -6.11
C TYR A 413 12.16 -20.16 -5.49
N ASN A 414 12.39 -18.86 -5.66
CA ASN A 414 13.66 -18.26 -5.31
C ASN A 414 13.82 -17.99 -3.80
N PHE A 415 12.74 -17.62 -3.13
CA PHE A 415 12.77 -17.16 -1.74
C PHE A 415 12.10 -18.13 -0.76
N LEU A 416 10.88 -18.58 -1.05
CA LEU A 416 10.15 -19.45 -0.14
C LEU A 416 10.56 -20.91 -0.24
N LYS A 417 11.21 -21.30 -1.35
CA LYS A 417 11.57 -22.69 -1.65
C LYS A 417 10.34 -23.61 -1.66
N GLU A 418 9.23 -23.09 -2.16
CA GLU A 418 7.96 -23.78 -2.26
C GLU A 418 7.55 -24.00 -3.72
N ASN A 419 6.75 -25.05 -3.95
CA ASN A 419 6.16 -25.32 -5.25
C ASN A 419 4.80 -24.59 -5.37
N PRO A 420 4.66 -23.59 -6.26
CA PRO A 420 3.40 -22.85 -6.43
C PRO A 420 2.26 -23.73 -6.97
N TRP A 421 2.55 -24.76 -7.73
CA TRP A 421 1.56 -25.72 -8.24
C TRP A 421 0.94 -26.53 -7.08
N GLU A 422 1.78 -27.13 -6.25
CA GLU A 422 1.33 -27.83 -5.04
C GLU A 422 0.54 -26.92 -4.10
N ARG A 423 0.98 -25.66 -3.94
CA ARG A 423 0.25 -24.64 -3.18
C ARG A 423 -1.17 -24.50 -3.69
N LEU A 424 -1.34 -24.31 -5.01
CA LEU A 424 -2.64 -24.11 -5.63
C LEU A 424 -3.54 -25.33 -5.46
N GLU A 425 -3.03 -26.52 -5.70
CA GLU A 425 -3.78 -27.77 -5.54
C GLU A 425 -4.25 -28.00 -4.09
N ARG A 426 -3.39 -27.66 -3.12
CA ARG A 426 -3.74 -27.76 -1.69
C ARG A 426 -4.82 -26.74 -1.33
N LEU A 427 -4.70 -25.51 -1.80
CA LEU A 427 -5.71 -24.47 -1.58
C LEU A 427 -7.03 -24.85 -2.25
N ARG A 428 -7.01 -25.39 -3.48
CA ARG A 428 -8.21 -25.87 -4.17
C ARG A 428 -8.94 -26.97 -3.40
N LYS A 429 -8.23 -27.91 -2.79
CA LYS A 429 -8.82 -28.94 -1.93
C LYS A 429 -9.48 -28.35 -0.67
N ALA A 430 -8.91 -27.28 -0.13
CA ALA A 430 -9.43 -26.62 1.07
C ALA A 430 -10.57 -25.64 0.78
N ILE A 431 -10.64 -25.10 -0.46
CA ILE A 431 -11.64 -24.13 -0.92
C ILE A 431 -12.28 -24.66 -2.21
N PRO A 432 -13.24 -25.60 -2.12
CA PRO A 432 -13.79 -26.26 -3.32
C PRO A 432 -14.91 -25.48 -4.02
N ASN A 433 -15.40 -24.40 -3.41
CA ASN A 433 -16.66 -23.76 -3.79
C ASN A 433 -16.53 -22.39 -4.45
N VAL A 434 -15.38 -21.73 -4.43
CA VAL A 434 -15.19 -20.40 -5.01
C VAL A 434 -14.26 -20.48 -6.21
N LEU A 435 -14.52 -19.72 -7.27
CA LEU A 435 -13.65 -19.64 -8.45
C LEU A 435 -12.26 -19.13 -8.05
N PHE A 436 -11.21 -19.80 -8.55
CA PHE A 436 -9.85 -19.33 -8.42
C PHE A 436 -9.46 -18.54 -9.67
N GLN A 437 -8.92 -17.38 -9.45
CA GLN A 437 -8.50 -16.46 -10.50
C GLN A 437 -6.99 -16.31 -10.52
N MET A 438 -6.43 -16.12 -11.71
CA MET A 438 -5.05 -15.69 -11.89
C MET A 438 -4.93 -14.50 -12.81
N LEU A 439 -3.92 -13.67 -12.58
CA LEU A 439 -3.49 -12.63 -13.49
C LEU A 439 -2.46 -13.21 -14.48
N LEU A 440 -2.77 -13.19 -15.77
CA LEU A 440 -1.94 -13.76 -16.83
C LEU A 440 -1.46 -12.65 -17.78
N ARG A 441 -0.15 -12.48 -17.87
CA ARG A 441 0.47 -11.46 -18.74
C ARG A 441 0.58 -11.94 -20.19
N ALA A 442 -0.54 -12.22 -20.82
CA ALA A 442 -0.60 -12.66 -22.21
C ALA A 442 0.55 -13.61 -22.60
N SER A 443 1.34 -13.28 -23.61
CA SER A 443 2.49 -14.10 -24.06
C SER A 443 3.66 -14.18 -23.05
N ASN A 444 3.66 -13.38 -22.01
CA ASN A 444 4.67 -13.45 -20.96
C ASN A 444 4.27 -14.40 -19.83
N ALA A 445 3.06 -14.93 -19.83
CA ALA A 445 2.49 -15.76 -18.76
C ALA A 445 2.70 -15.14 -17.36
N VAL A 446 3.59 -15.71 -16.55
CA VAL A 446 4.01 -15.19 -15.24
C VAL A 446 5.45 -14.67 -15.24
N GLY A 447 6.09 -14.64 -16.42
CA GLY A 447 7.47 -14.18 -16.60
C GLY A 447 7.59 -12.73 -17.06
N TYR A 448 8.80 -12.36 -17.50
CA TYR A 448 9.17 -11.02 -17.94
C TYR A 448 9.58 -10.96 -19.42
N LYS A 449 9.50 -12.08 -20.13
CA LYS A 449 9.81 -12.21 -21.55
C LYS A 449 8.70 -13.00 -22.23
N ASN A 450 8.53 -12.79 -23.54
CA ASN A 450 7.58 -13.55 -24.33
C ASN A 450 8.01 -15.03 -24.40
N TYR A 451 7.06 -15.90 -24.15
CA TYR A 451 7.22 -17.33 -24.37
C TYR A 451 6.62 -17.75 -25.71
N PRO A 452 7.10 -18.83 -26.32
CA PRO A 452 6.46 -19.43 -27.50
C PRO A 452 5.02 -19.89 -27.20
N ASP A 453 4.16 -19.86 -28.21
CA ASP A 453 2.74 -20.18 -28.09
C ASP A 453 2.46 -21.54 -27.43
N ASN A 454 3.25 -22.55 -27.79
CA ASN A 454 3.12 -23.88 -27.19
C ASN A 454 3.40 -23.91 -25.68
N VAL A 455 4.27 -23.02 -25.18
CA VAL A 455 4.53 -22.86 -23.75
C VAL A 455 3.35 -22.20 -23.08
N ILE A 456 2.79 -21.14 -23.68
CA ILE A 456 1.61 -20.46 -23.16
C ILE A 456 0.43 -21.44 -23.08
N LYS A 457 0.15 -22.15 -24.18
CA LYS A 457 -0.93 -23.16 -24.21
C LYS A 457 -0.73 -24.22 -23.12
N LYS A 458 0.47 -24.78 -23.00
CA LYS A 458 0.77 -25.78 -21.99
C LYS A 458 0.62 -25.21 -20.56
N PHE A 459 1.12 -23.99 -20.33
CA PHE A 459 1.01 -23.32 -19.03
C PHE A 459 -0.46 -23.12 -18.61
N VAL A 460 -1.31 -22.64 -19.52
CA VAL A 460 -2.74 -22.43 -19.26
C VAL A 460 -3.44 -23.75 -18.95
N HIS A 461 -3.21 -24.80 -19.76
CA HIS A 461 -3.81 -26.11 -19.50
C HIS A 461 -3.40 -26.72 -18.16
N GLU A 462 -2.12 -26.64 -17.80
CA GLU A 462 -1.66 -27.16 -16.50
C GLU A 462 -2.17 -26.30 -15.34
N SER A 463 -2.30 -24.98 -15.53
CA SER A 463 -2.88 -24.07 -14.53
C SER A 463 -4.35 -24.37 -14.27
N ALA A 464 -5.13 -24.58 -15.32
CA ALA A 464 -6.52 -25.01 -15.22
C ALA A 464 -6.65 -26.35 -14.48
N LYS A 465 -5.81 -27.31 -14.83
CA LYS A 465 -5.77 -28.63 -14.18
C LYS A 465 -5.37 -28.55 -12.71
N ALA A 466 -4.47 -27.61 -12.34
CA ALA A 466 -4.07 -27.38 -10.97
C ALA A 466 -5.14 -26.65 -10.14
N GLY A 467 -6.14 -26.02 -10.79
CA GLY A 467 -7.30 -25.45 -10.12
C GLY A 467 -7.60 -23.96 -10.41
N VAL A 468 -6.98 -23.36 -11.40
CA VAL A 468 -7.38 -22.02 -11.87
C VAL A 468 -8.65 -22.13 -12.72
N ASP A 469 -9.62 -21.27 -12.45
CA ASP A 469 -10.92 -21.25 -13.13
C ASP A 469 -11.11 -20.02 -14.01
N VAL A 470 -10.55 -18.89 -13.59
CA VAL A 470 -10.65 -17.58 -14.27
C VAL A 470 -9.26 -17.08 -14.60
N PHE A 471 -9.02 -16.83 -15.88
CA PHE A 471 -7.76 -16.26 -16.37
C PHE A 471 -8.00 -14.81 -16.78
N ARG A 472 -7.52 -13.86 -15.96
CA ARG A 472 -7.49 -12.44 -16.27
C ARG A 472 -6.28 -12.15 -17.15
N ILE A 473 -6.53 -12.07 -18.44
CA ILE A 473 -5.50 -11.90 -19.47
C ILE A 473 -5.35 -10.44 -19.80
N PHE A 474 -4.14 -9.92 -19.70
CA PHE A 474 -3.81 -8.56 -20.08
C PHE A 474 -2.50 -8.46 -20.84
N ASP A 475 -2.40 -7.42 -21.65
CA ASP A 475 -1.15 -6.89 -22.17
C ASP A 475 -1.09 -5.40 -21.83
N SER A 476 0.03 -4.93 -21.30
CA SER A 476 0.18 -3.55 -20.84
C SER A 476 0.04 -2.49 -21.94
N LEU A 477 0.27 -2.90 -23.19
CA LEU A 477 0.12 -2.07 -24.40
C LEU A 477 -1.17 -2.37 -25.16
N ASN A 478 -2.05 -3.24 -24.63
CA ASN A 478 -3.28 -3.70 -25.26
C ASN A 478 -3.04 -4.36 -26.64
N TRP A 479 -1.90 -5.04 -26.79
CA TRP A 479 -1.63 -5.74 -28.03
C TRP A 479 -2.45 -7.04 -28.09
N VAL A 480 -3.61 -6.93 -28.74
CA VAL A 480 -4.62 -8.00 -28.80
C VAL A 480 -4.06 -9.31 -29.37
N ASP A 481 -3.17 -9.23 -30.37
CA ASP A 481 -2.58 -10.44 -30.97
C ASP A 481 -1.78 -11.26 -29.97
N GLN A 482 -1.12 -10.63 -29.01
CA GLN A 482 -0.43 -11.33 -27.92
C GLN A 482 -1.41 -11.99 -26.92
N MET A 483 -2.61 -11.45 -26.78
CA MET A 483 -3.63 -11.99 -25.89
C MET A 483 -4.38 -13.17 -26.51
N LYS A 484 -4.44 -13.28 -27.84
CA LYS A 484 -5.20 -14.30 -28.57
C LYS A 484 -4.82 -15.73 -28.17
N VAL A 485 -3.54 -16.04 -28.17
CA VAL A 485 -3.04 -17.40 -27.86
C VAL A 485 -3.43 -17.83 -26.45
N ALA A 486 -3.30 -16.94 -25.48
CA ALA A 486 -3.70 -17.22 -24.11
C ALA A 486 -5.22 -17.39 -23.99
N ASN A 487 -6.01 -16.52 -24.67
CA ASN A 487 -7.46 -16.58 -24.68
C ASN A 487 -7.97 -17.89 -25.29
N GLU A 488 -7.43 -18.29 -26.46
CA GLU A 488 -7.75 -19.56 -27.11
C GLU A 488 -7.43 -20.76 -26.19
N ALA A 489 -6.25 -20.75 -25.55
CA ALA A 489 -5.85 -21.81 -24.66
C ALA A 489 -6.78 -21.93 -23.44
N VAL A 490 -7.29 -20.81 -22.90
CA VAL A 490 -8.25 -20.81 -21.79
C VAL A 490 -9.60 -21.40 -22.24
N GLN A 491 -10.05 -21.03 -23.44
CA GLN A 491 -11.29 -21.60 -24.02
C GLN A 491 -11.13 -23.10 -24.30
N GLU A 492 -10.00 -23.53 -24.88
CA GLU A 492 -9.66 -24.94 -25.09
C GLU A 492 -9.64 -25.74 -23.75
N ALA A 493 -9.19 -25.11 -22.67
CA ALA A 493 -9.19 -25.69 -21.32
C ALA A 493 -10.59 -25.71 -20.66
N GLY A 494 -11.60 -25.13 -21.26
CA GLY A 494 -12.96 -25.04 -20.70
C GLY A 494 -13.08 -24.12 -19.50
N MET A 495 -12.23 -23.10 -19.40
CA MET A 495 -12.18 -22.15 -18.28
C MET A 495 -12.71 -20.78 -18.69
N VAL A 496 -12.90 -19.90 -17.72
CA VAL A 496 -13.38 -18.52 -17.94
C VAL A 496 -12.22 -17.64 -18.36
N SER A 497 -12.33 -17.03 -19.54
CA SER A 497 -11.40 -16.03 -20.03
C SER A 497 -11.92 -14.63 -19.74
N GLU A 498 -11.13 -13.83 -19.05
CA GLU A 498 -11.40 -12.44 -18.73
C GLU A 498 -10.36 -11.56 -19.44
N GLY A 499 -10.72 -11.04 -20.63
CA GLY A 499 -9.87 -10.11 -21.36
C GLY A 499 -9.89 -8.74 -20.72
N THR A 500 -8.71 -8.18 -20.47
CA THR A 500 -8.54 -6.90 -19.78
C THR A 500 -8.01 -5.85 -20.73
N ILE A 501 -8.63 -4.70 -20.74
CA ILE A 501 -8.14 -3.51 -21.44
C ILE A 501 -7.39 -2.65 -20.42
N CYS A 502 -6.08 -2.52 -20.59
CA CYS A 502 -5.26 -1.57 -19.85
C CYS A 502 -5.43 -0.20 -20.50
N TYR A 503 -6.15 0.69 -19.83
CA TYR A 503 -6.39 1.99 -20.40
C TYR A 503 -5.59 3.09 -19.72
N THR A 504 -5.16 4.08 -20.49
CA THR A 504 -4.40 5.23 -20.04
C THR A 504 -4.80 6.47 -20.80
N GLY A 505 -4.69 7.64 -20.15
CA GLY A 505 -5.02 8.93 -20.76
C GLY A 505 -6.52 9.24 -20.78
N ASP A 506 -6.86 10.37 -21.40
CA ASP A 506 -8.24 10.85 -21.54
C ASP A 506 -8.83 10.35 -22.84
N ILE A 507 -9.40 9.14 -22.82
CA ILE A 507 -9.95 8.48 -24.02
C ILE A 507 -11.18 9.17 -24.60
N LEU A 508 -11.85 10.02 -23.84
CA LEU A 508 -13.05 10.75 -24.27
C LEU A 508 -12.72 12.10 -24.90
N ASN A 509 -11.49 12.56 -24.80
CA ASN A 509 -11.04 13.83 -25.34
C ASN A 509 -9.93 13.61 -26.38
N ALA A 510 -10.33 13.50 -27.66
CA ALA A 510 -9.41 13.27 -28.78
C ALA A 510 -8.34 14.37 -28.97
N GLU A 511 -8.56 15.58 -28.44
CA GLU A 511 -7.60 16.68 -28.52
C GLU A 511 -6.42 16.48 -27.52
N ARG A 512 -6.62 15.68 -26.47
CA ARG A 512 -5.60 15.42 -25.43
C ARG A 512 -4.81 14.14 -25.65
N SER A 513 -5.24 13.27 -26.53
CA SER A 513 -4.55 12.02 -26.83
C SER A 513 -4.53 11.75 -28.34
N ASN A 514 -3.35 11.83 -28.94
CA ASN A 514 -3.14 11.51 -30.35
C ASN A 514 -3.08 10.00 -30.62
N ILE A 515 -2.86 9.18 -29.61
CA ILE A 515 -2.66 7.73 -29.75
C ILE A 515 -3.77 6.95 -29.05
N TYR A 516 -4.02 7.24 -27.77
CA TYR A 516 -4.93 6.49 -26.91
C TYR A 516 -6.34 7.10 -26.94
N THR A 517 -7.00 6.97 -28.10
CA THR A 517 -8.37 7.46 -28.33
C THR A 517 -9.40 6.36 -28.09
N LEU A 518 -10.67 6.71 -28.03
CA LEU A 518 -11.75 5.72 -27.95
C LEU A 518 -11.67 4.72 -29.12
N ASP A 519 -11.40 5.21 -30.35
CA ASP A 519 -11.25 4.36 -31.53
C ASP A 519 -10.08 3.37 -31.43
N TYR A 520 -9.00 3.76 -30.73
CA TYR A 520 -7.89 2.85 -30.43
C TYR A 520 -8.32 1.67 -29.56
N TYR A 521 -9.16 1.91 -28.56
CA TYR A 521 -9.60 0.85 -27.63
C TYR A 521 -10.78 0.03 -28.17
N VAL A 522 -11.55 0.55 -29.13
CA VAL A 522 -12.69 -0.16 -29.75
C VAL A 522 -12.25 -1.10 -30.87
N LYS A 523 -11.14 -0.81 -31.53
CA LYS A 523 -10.55 -1.69 -32.55
C LYS A 523 -9.99 -2.97 -31.96
#